data_f2185555efa94232af48c38977971750
#
_entry.id   f2185555efa94232af48c38977971750
#
_cell.length_a   1.000
_cell.length_b   1.000
_cell.length_c   1.000
_cell.angle_alpha   90.00
_cell.angle_beta   90.00
_cell.angle_gamma   90.00
#
_symmetry.space_group_name_H-M   'P 1'
#
loop_
_entity.id
_entity.type
_entity.pdbx_description
1 polymer ?
#
loop_
_entity_poly.entity_id
_entity_poly.type
_entity_poly.pdbx_seq_one_letter_code
_entity_poly.pdbx_strand_id
1 'polypeptide(L)'
;MHSAPLLIIFSSEAPMSTTVRLSLVQSRSLIEGIVRKVAELLPEGRPIPGEIWNRRHAGIVKLVYLHAIGLLGASILIGELHLEGVVGSLIIGLLAAIADRPWNHRRLRACLASVGPLASSAVMVHLSGGVIEMHFHFFVALAVIAFYQDWVVFLVAIVFVLLEHGVTGVVYSTAVY
;
A
#
# COMPACT_ATOMS: atom_id res chain seq x y z
N MET A 1 25.40 1.20 58.15
CA MET A 1 24.31 0.93 57.21
C MET A 1 24.79 1.35 55.85
N HIS A 2 25.26 0.40 55.03
CA HIS A 2 25.81 0.63 53.69
C HIS A 2 24.75 0.31 52.67
N SER A 3 24.30 1.29 51.93
CA SER A 3 23.43 1.14 50.76
C SER A 3 24.29 0.87 49.53
N ALA A 4 24.20 -0.32 48.96
CA ALA A 4 24.84 -0.66 47.71
C ALA A 4 24.00 -0.10 46.53
N PRO A 5 24.60 0.48 45.47
CA PRO A 5 23.88 0.89 44.29
C PRO A 5 23.58 -0.31 43.37
N LEU A 6 22.34 -0.40 42.92
CA LEU A 6 21.85 -1.37 41.96
C LEU A 6 22.50 -1.08 40.60
N LEU A 7 23.49 -1.88 40.23
CA LEU A 7 24.13 -1.82 38.90
C LEU A 7 23.18 -2.46 37.89
N ILE A 8 22.52 -1.66 37.08
CA ILE A 8 21.73 -2.12 35.91
C ILE A 8 22.73 -2.61 34.87
N ILE A 9 22.80 -3.93 34.72
CA ILE A 9 23.57 -4.58 33.66
C ILE A 9 22.80 -4.36 32.35
N PHE A 10 23.24 -3.38 31.58
CA PHE A 10 22.87 -3.29 30.17
C PHE A 10 23.44 -4.52 29.46
N SER A 11 22.54 -5.39 29.03
CA SER A 11 22.82 -6.55 28.21
C SER A 11 23.64 -6.14 26.99
N SER A 12 24.87 -6.62 26.93
CA SER A 12 25.73 -6.57 25.74
C SER A 12 25.00 -7.29 24.58
N GLU A 13 24.59 -6.54 23.57
CA GLU A 13 24.21 -7.13 22.29
C GLU A 13 25.42 -7.91 21.76
N ALA A 14 25.27 -9.22 21.65
CA ALA A 14 26.31 -10.07 21.10
C ALA A 14 26.66 -9.59 19.67
N PRO A 15 27.92 -9.40 19.33
CA PRO A 15 28.30 -8.91 18.02
C PRO A 15 27.85 -9.91 16.96
N MET A 16 27.01 -9.44 16.04
CA MET A 16 26.50 -10.22 14.90
C MET A 16 27.68 -10.88 14.17
N SER A 17 27.63 -12.21 13.97
CA SER A 17 28.74 -12.97 13.39
C SER A 17 29.15 -12.39 12.02
N THR A 18 30.43 -12.44 11.72
CA THR A 18 30.99 -11.94 10.44
C THR A 18 30.30 -12.57 9.24
N THR A 19 29.91 -13.84 9.34
CA THR A 19 29.19 -14.59 8.30
C THR A 19 27.82 -13.98 8.01
N VAL A 20 27.06 -13.60 9.05
CA VAL A 20 25.75 -12.97 8.89
C VAL A 20 25.90 -11.57 8.28
N ARG A 21 26.91 -10.81 8.70
CA ARG A 21 27.20 -9.49 8.09
C ARG A 21 27.54 -9.59 6.60
N LEU A 22 28.39 -10.56 6.23
CA LEU A 22 28.76 -10.78 4.83
C LEU A 22 27.56 -11.21 3.97
N SER A 23 26.70 -12.10 4.49
CA SER A 23 25.51 -12.51 3.76
C SER A 23 24.51 -11.34 3.56
N LEU A 24 24.35 -10.47 4.56
CA LEU A 24 23.48 -9.29 4.44
C LEU A 24 24.04 -8.26 3.43
N VAL A 25 25.36 -8.04 3.42
CA VAL A 25 26.00 -7.13 2.46
C VAL A 25 25.88 -7.70 1.04
N GLN A 26 26.07 -9.01 0.88
CA GLN A 26 25.94 -9.67 -0.43
C GLN A 26 24.50 -9.67 -0.94
N SER A 27 23.53 -9.91 -0.06
CA SER A 27 22.10 -9.82 -0.41
C SER A 27 21.71 -8.40 -0.81
N ARG A 28 22.20 -7.40 -0.09
CA ARG A 28 21.97 -5.99 -0.40
C ARG A 28 22.54 -5.60 -1.76
N SER A 29 23.78 -5.99 -2.07
CA SER A 29 24.41 -5.70 -3.37
C SER A 29 23.68 -6.38 -4.53
N LEU A 30 23.17 -7.59 -4.31
CA LEU A 30 22.36 -8.31 -5.31
C LEU A 30 21.03 -7.58 -5.56
N ILE A 31 20.33 -7.17 -4.52
CA ILE A 31 19.07 -6.43 -4.62
C ILE A 31 19.31 -5.09 -5.33
N GLU A 32 20.34 -4.33 -4.95
CA GLU A 32 20.70 -3.07 -5.59
C GLU A 32 21.03 -3.28 -7.09
N GLY A 33 21.71 -4.37 -7.43
CA GLY A 33 22.01 -4.76 -8.82
C GLY A 33 20.75 -5.09 -9.63
N ILE A 34 19.80 -5.83 -9.04
CA ILE A 34 18.51 -6.14 -9.67
C ILE A 34 17.69 -4.87 -9.86
N VAL A 35 17.55 -4.06 -8.82
CA VAL A 35 16.80 -2.79 -8.88
C VAL A 35 17.36 -1.87 -9.96
N ARG A 36 18.69 -1.76 -10.07
CA ARG A 36 19.33 -0.96 -11.13
C ARG A 36 19.03 -1.51 -12.51
N LYS A 37 19.15 -2.82 -12.74
CA LYS A 37 18.81 -3.45 -14.02
C LYS A 37 17.35 -3.26 -14.41
N VAL A 38 16.44 -3.41 -13.45
CA VAL A 38 15.01 -3.16 -13.67
C VAL A 38 14.78 -1.69 -14.02
N ALA A 39 15.42 -0.77 -13.31
CA ALA A 39 15.31 0.67 -13.60
C ALA A 39 15.84 1.03 -15.00
N GLU A 40 16.92 0.37 -15.47
CA GLU A 40 17.49 0.56 -16.82
C GLU A 40 16.56 0.01 -17.94
N LEU A 41 15.75 -1.00 -17.62
CA LEU A 41 14.77 -1.58 -18.56
C LEU A 41 13.46 -0.80 -18.64
N LEU A 42 13.18 0.03 -17.63
CA LEU A 42 11.96 0.83 -17.62
C LEU A 42 12.13 2.04 -18.53
N PRO A 43 11.14 2.33 -19.41
CA PRO A 43 11.19 3.52 -20.23
C PRO A 43 11.28 4.78 -19.36
N GLU A 44 12.19 5.69 -19.69
CA GLU A 44 12.24 7.00 -19.06
C GLU A 44 10.95 7.76 -19.39
N GLY A 45 9.98 7.72 -18.47
CA GLY A 45 8.76 8.50 -18.59
C GLY A 45 9.07 10.00 -18.52
N ARG A 46 8.44 10.80 -19.37
CA ARG A 46 8.52 12.26 -19.25
C ARG A 46 7.79 12.67 -17.94
N PRO A 47 8.45 13.42 -17.06
CA PRO A 47 7.80 13.87 -15.83
C PRO A 47 6.60 14.79 -16.19
N ILE A 48 5.44 14.46 -15.63
CA ILE A 48 4.24 15.26 -15.85
C ILE A 48 4.44 16.66 -15.23
N PRO A 49 4.07 17.76 -15.96
CA PRO A 49 4.08 19.11 -15.41
C PRO A 49 3.32 19.20 -14.07
N GLY A 50 3.80 20.06 -13.16
CA GLY A 50 3.27 20.15 -11.80
C GLY A 50 1.76 20.40 -11.72
N GLU A 51 1.24 21.30 -12.56
CA GLU A 51 -0.18 21.62 -12.59
C GLU A 51 -1.05 20.44 -13.03
N ILE A 52 -0.63 19.70 -14.07
CA ILE A 52 -1.34 18.53 -14.56
C ILE A 52 -1.31 17.43 -13.49
N TRP A 53 -0.14 17.22 -12.85
CA TRP A 53 -0.01 16.26 -11.78
C TRP A 53 -0.95 16.60 -10.61
N ASN A 54 -0.94 17.85 -10.13
CA ASN A 54 -1.78 18.28 -9.02
C ASN A 54 -3.27 18.08 -9.32
N ARG A 55 -3.72 18.39 -10.54
CA ARG A 55 -5.11 18.18 -10.95
C ARG A 55 -5.48 16.71 -10.97
N ARG A 56 -4.62 15.84 -11.51
CA ARG A 56 -4.84 14.38 -11.52
C ARG A 56 -4.83 13.82 -10.11
N HIS A 57 -3.87 14.23 -9.29
CA HIS A 57 -3.77 13.81 -7.89
C HIS A 57 -5.01 14.20 -7.08
N ALA A 58 -5.44 15.44 -7.18
CA ALA A 58 -6.67 15.88 -6.51
C ALA A 58 -7.90 15.10 -6.96
N GLY A 59 -8.00 14.76 -8.25
CA GLY A 59 -9.07 13.88 -8.76
C GLY A 59 -9.02 12.48 -8.15
N ILE A 60 -7.84 11.87 -8.09
CA ILE A 60 -7.65 10.53 -7.51
C ILE A 60 -7.94 10.55 -6.01
N VAL A 61 -7.47 11.54 -5.26
CA VAL A 61 -7.74 11.67 -3.82
C VAL A 61 -9.24 11.82 -3.56
N LYS A 62 -9.96 12.64 -4.35
CA LYS A 62 -11.43 12.74 -4.25
C LYS A 62 -12.11 11.41 -4.51
N LEU A 63 -11.61 10.64 -5.48
CA LEU A 63 -12.12 9.29 -5.75
C LEU A 63 -11.88 8.36 -4.55
N VAL A 64 -10.73 8.44 -3.89
CA VAL A 64 -10.45 7.66 -2.67
C VAL A 64 -11.41 8.02 -1.54
N TYR A 65 -11.69 9.30 -1.32
CA TYR A 65 -12.71 9.73 -0.35
C TYR A 65 -14.10 9.20 -0.72
N LEU A 66 -14.46 9.22 -2.01
CA LEU A 66 -15.73 8.68 -2.47
C LEU A 66 -15.84 7.17 -2.19
N HIS A 67 -14.76 6.41 -2.39
CA HIS A 67 -14.73 4.99 -2.02
C HIS A 67 -14.89 4.79 -0.52
N ALA A 68 -14.19 5.57 0.33
CA ALA A 68 -14.32 5.48 1.77
C ALA A 68 -15.77 5.72 2.22
N ILE A 69 -16.40 6.77 1.69
CA ILE A 69 -17.81 7.10 2.00
C ILE A 69 -18.76 6.03 1.47
N GLY A 70 -18.54 5.55 0.23
CA GLY A 70 -19.36 4.51 -0.38
C GLY A 70 -19.30 3.18 0.38
N LEU A 71 -18.10 2.75 0.79
CA LEU A 71 -17.92 1.54 1.59
C LEU A 71 -18.54 1.67 2.98
N LEU A 72 -18.40 2.83 3.62
CA LEU A 72 -19.04 3.09 4.90
C LEU A 72 -20.58 3.02 4.77
N GLY A 73 -21.11 3.66 3.74
CA GLY A 73 -22.55 3.61 3.43
C GLY A 73 -23.03 2.20 3.15
N ALA A 74 -22.31 1.43 2.35
CA ALA A 74 -22.63 0.03 2.06
C ALA A 74 -22.61 -0.83 3.32
N SER A 75 -21.60 -0.67 4.20
CA SER A 75 -21.48 -1.40 5.47
C SER A 75 -22.64 -1.12 6.45
N ILE A 76 -23.24 0.06 6.34
CA ILE A 76 -24.40 0.43 7.18
C ILE A 76 -25.71 -0.09 6.56
N LEU A 77 -25.85 -0.01 5.22
CA LEU A 77 -27.10 -0.32 4.50
C LEU A 77 -27.35 -1.82 4.36
N ILE A 78 -26.30 -2.65 4.36
CA ILE A 78 -26.44 -4.12 4.22
C ILE A 78 -27.00 -4.78 5.49
N GLY A 79 -27.29 -4.00 6.55
CA GLY A 79 -28.11 -4.43 7.69
C GLY A 79 -27.36 -5.16 8.82
N GLU A 80 -26.13 -5.59 8.59
CA GLU A 80 -25.20 -5.98 9.65
C GLU A 80 -24.03 -5.02 9.60
N LEU A 81 -23.74 -4.37 10.74
CA LEU A 81 -22.59 -3.48 10.83
C LEU A 81 -21.31 -4.31 10.65
N HIS A 82 -20.90 -4.52 9.40
CA HIS A 82 -19.67 -5.23 9.10
C HIS A 82 -18.47 -4.40 9.58
N LEU A 83 -17.96 -4.76 10.76
CA LEU A 83 -16.82 -4.07 11.37
C LEU A 83 -15.65 -3.90 10.39
N GLU A 84 -15.42 -4.90 9.57
CA GLU A 84 -14.37 -4.90 8.56
C GLU A 84 -14.59 -3.81 7.50
N GLY A 85 -15.82 -3.61 7.04
CA GLY A 85 -16.15 -2.54 6.09
C GLY A 85 -16.01 -1.15 6.70
N VAL A 86 -16.39 -0.98 7.97
CA VAL A 86 -16.22 0.27 8.72
C VAL A 86 -14.74 0.58 8.93
N VAL A 87 -13.97 -0.39 9.41
CA VAL A 87 -12.51 -0.24 9.63
C VAL A 87 -11.81 0.02 8.30
N GLY A 88 -12.13 -0.74 7.25
CA GLY A 88 -11.61 -0.53 5.91
C GLY A 88 -11.89 0.89 5.39
N SER A 89 -13.12 1.37 5.53
CA SER A 89 -13.51 2.74 5.15
C SER A 89 -12.70 3.81 5.87
N LEU A 90 -12.49 3.64 7.18
CA LEU A 90 -11.70 4.57 7.99
C LEU A 90 -10.22 4.58 7.57
N ILE A 91 -9.63 3.40 7.31
CA ILE A 91 -8.25 3.28 6.83
C ILE A 91 -8.12 3.96 5.46
N ILE A 92 -9.05 3.71 4.53
CA ILE A 92 -9.05 4.31 3.20
C ILE A 92 -9.20 5.83 3.28
N GLY A 93 -10.09 6.33 4.14
CA GLY A 93 -10.25 7.76 4.40
C GLY A 93 -8.99 8.40 4.99
N LEU A 94 -8.31 7.71 5.90
CA LEU A 94 -7.04 8.16 6.48
C LEU A 94 -5.93 8.21 5.40
N LEU A 95 -5.84 7.19 4.55
CA LEU A 95 -4.89 7.19 3.43
C LEU A 95 -5.14 8.38 2.50
N ALA A 96 -6.41 8.69 2.17
CA ALA A 96 -6.77 9.86 1.39
C ALA A 96 -6.32 11.15 2.08
N ALA A 97 -6.57 11.29 3.39
CA ALA A 97 -6.21 12.48 4.16
C ALA A 97 -4.69 12.69 4.24
N ILE A 98 -3.92 11.60 4.36
CA ILE A 98 -2.45 11.67 4.37
C ILE A 98 -1.93 12.01 2.98
N ALA A 99 -2.48 11.40 1.92
CA ALA A 99 -2.09 11.66 0.54
C ALA A 99 -2.42 13.10 0.09
N ASP A 100 -3.49 13.68 0.62
CA ASP A 100 -3.92 15.06 0.30
C ASP A 100 -2.99 16.13 0.88
N ARG A 101 -2.25 15.81 1.95
CA ARG A 101 -1.33 16.76 2.56
C ARG A 101 -0.21 17.18 1.61
N PRO A 102 0.20 18.47 1.61
CA PRO A 102 1.23 19.00 0.74
C PRO A 102 2.64 18.60 1.22
N TRP A 103 2.99 17.31 1.11
CA TRP A 103 4.33 16.82 1.38
C TRP A 103 5.26 17.13 0.20
N ASN A 104 6.56 17.29 0.45
CA ASN A 104 7.53 17.54 -0.62
C ASN A 104 7.70 16.37 -1.61
N HIS A 105 7.29 15.17 -1.25
CA HIS A 105 7.50 13.96 -2.04
C HIS A 105 6.26 13.57 -2.85
N ARG A 106 6.15 14.05 -4.10
CA ARG A 106 5.05 13.73 -5.03
C ARG A 106 4.81 12.24 -5.20
N ARG A 107 5.88 11.42 -5.30
CA ARG A 107 5.78 9.96 -5.44
C ARG A 107 5.14 9.31 -4.23
N LEU A 108 5.53 9.71 -3.02
CA LEU A 108 4.94 9.17 -1.80
C LEU A 108 3.44 9.44 -1.73
N ARG A 109 3.03 10.67 -2.05
CA ARG A 109 1.61 11.06 -2.11
C ARG A 109 0.85 10.20 -3.14
N ALA A 110 1.44 10.02 -4.33
CA ALA A 110 0.85 9.20 -5.38
C ALA A 110 0.74 7.71 -4.96
N CYS A 111 1.77 7.15 -4.33
CA CYS A 111 1.73 5.77 -3.81
C CYS A 111 0.62 5.61 -2.76
N LEU A 112 0.52 6.52 -1.79
CA LEU A 112 -0.53 6.48 -0.76
C LEU A 112 -1.94 6.58 -1.37
N ALA A 113 -2.13 7.53 -2.32
CA ALA A 113 -3.40 7.67 -3.02
C ALA A 113 -3.73 6.45 -3.89
N SER A 114 -2.74 5.71 -4.38
CA SER A 114 -2.94 4.51 -5.20
C SER A 114 -3.37 3.29 -4.38
N VAL A 115 -2.92 3.19 -3.13
CA VAL A 115 -3.33 2.10 -2.23
C VAL A 115 -4.82 2.21 -1.88
N GLY A 116 -5.38 3.41 -1.81
CA GLY A 116 -6.79 3.62 -1.45
C GLY A 116 -7.80 2.87 -2.32
N PRO A 117 -7.82 3.06 -3.66
CA PRO A 117 -8.74 2.35 -4.54
C PRO A 117 -8.52 0.84 -4.55
N LEU A 118 -7.27 0.37 -4.42
CA LEU A 118 -6.93 -1.05 -4.37
C LEU A 118 -7.41 -1.68 -3.07
N ALA A 119 -7.19 -1.02 -1.92
CA ALA A 119 -7.75 -1.45 -0.64
C ALA A 119 -9.28 -1.46 -0.66
N SER A 120 -9.91 -0.49 -1.36
CA SER A 120 -11.36 -0.50 -1.56
C SER A 120 -11.82 -1.72 -2.35
N SER A 121 -11.06 -2.13 -3.39
CA SER A 121 -11.34 -3.34 -4.16
C SER A 121 -11.29 -4.58 -3.27
N ALA A 122 -10.24 -4.71 -2.44
CA ALA A 122 -10.08 -5.83 -1.51
C ALA A 122 -11.25 -5.91 -0.51
N VAL A 123 -11.64 -4.77 0.08
CA VAL A 123 -12.77 -4.71 1.01
C VAL A 123 -14.08 -5.09 0.31
N MET A 124 -14.32 -4.63 -0.93
CA MET A 124 -15.53 -5.00 -1.70
C MET A 124 -15.58 -6.48 -2.01
N VAL A 125 -14.47 -7.09 -2.43
CA VAL A 125 -14.37 -8.54 -2.66
C VAL A 125 -14.71 -9.29 -1.38
N HIS A 126 -14.13 -8.89 -0.26
CA HIS A 126 -14.35 -9.53 1.03
C HIS A 126 -15.80 -9.40 1.52
N LEU A 127 -16.37 -8.19 1.49
CA LEU A 127 -17.77 -7.95 1.89
C LEU A 127 -18.80 -8.65 1.00
N SER A 128 -18.47 -8.91 -0.27
CA SER A 128 -19.34 -9.64 -1.20
C SER A 128 -19.22 -11.15 -1.08
N GLY A 129 -18.34 -11.70 -0.25
CA GLY A 129 -18.07 -13.13 -0.17
C GLY A 129 -17.32 -13.69 -1.38
N GLY A 130 -16.47 -12.87 -2.03
CA GLY A 130 -15.64 -13.31 -3.15
C GLY A 130 -16.33 -13.25 -4.52
N VAL A 131 -17.40 -12.46 -4.67
CA VAL A 131 -18.07 -12.29 -5.95
C VAL A 131 -17.10 -11.80 -7.02
N ILE A 132 -17.02 -12.55 -8.14
CA ILE A 132 -16.01 -12.33 -9.20
C ILE A 132 -16.12 -10.95 -9.84
N GLU A 133 -17.32 -10.38 -9.93
CA GLU A 133 -17.57 -9.06 -10.48
C GLU A 133 -16.87 -7.96 -9.67
N MET A 134 -16.70 -8.14 -8.36
CA MET A 134 -15.99 -7.19 -7.49
C MET A 134 -14.48 -7.18 -7.77
N HIS A 135 -13.92 -8.27 -8.29
CA HIS A 135 -12.52 -8.32 -8.70
C HIS A 135 -12.25 -7.41 -9.92
N PHE A 136 -13.21 -7.16 -10.78
CA PHE A 136 -13.04 -6.23 -11.90
C PHE A 136 -12.73 -4.81 -11.44
N HIS A 137 -13.08 -4.45 -10.21
CA HIS A 137 -12.75 -3.15 -9.66
C HIS A 137 -11.23 -2.92 -9.54
N PHE A 138 -10.42 -3.97 -9.34
CA PHE A 138 -8.97 -3.86 -9.36
C PHE A 138 -8.44 -3.34 -10.71
N PHE A 139 -9.01 -3.78 -11.83
CA PHE A 139 -8.61 -3.30 -13.16
C PHE A 139 -8.97 -1.83 -13.34
N VAL A 140 -10.14 -1.41 -12.86
CA VAL A 140 -10.54 0.01 -12.90
C VAL A 140 -9.60 0.85 -12.03
N ALA A 141 -9.27 0.38 -10.83
CA ALA A 141 -8.32 1.04 -9.94
C ALA A 141 -6.93 1.18 -10.58
N LEU A 142 -6.40 0.11 -11.20
CA LEU A 142 -5.12 0.15 -11.91
C LEU A 142 -5.13 1.13 -13.09
N ALA A 143 -6.24 1.20 -13.85
CA ALA A 143 -6.38 2.16 -14.94
C ALA A 143 -6.34 3.61 -14.41
N VAL A 144 -7.00 3.89 -13.28
CA VAL A 144 -6.95 5.20 -12.61
C VAL A 144 -5.55 5.52 -12.12
N ILE A 145 -4.84 4.56 -11.52
CA ILE A 145 -3.47 4.73 -11.03
C ILE A 145 -2.50 5.03 -12.18
N ALA A 146 -2.73 4.44 -13.36
CA ALA A 146 -1.92 4.70 -14.55
C ALA A 146 -1.92 6.19 -14.98
N PHE A 147 -2.89 6.99 -14.56
CA PHE A 147 -2.89 8.45 -14.79
C PHE A 147 -1.73 9.19 -14.13
N TYR A 148 -1.06 8.59 -13.13
CA TYR A 148 0.17 9.16 -12.56
C TYR A 148 1.35 9.10 -13.54
N GLN A 149 1.33 8.19 -14.50
CA GLN A 149 2.41 7.96 -15.48
C GLN A 149 3.79 7.83 -14.78
N ASP A 150 3.81 7.21 -13.62
CA ASP A 150 5.01 6.94 -12.82
C ASP A 150 5.10 5.43 -12.55
N TRP A 151 6.17 4.81 -13.05
CA TRP A 151 6.40 3.37 -12.92
C TRP A 151 6.49 2.91 -11.47
N VAL A 152 7.06 3.74 -10.58
CA VAL A 152 7.17 3.40 -9.16
C VAL A 152 5.79 3.26 -8.53
N VAL A 153 4.90 4.22 -8.82
CA VAL A 153 3.52 4.20 -8.34
C VAL A 153 2.76 2.99 -8.87
N PHE A 154 2.95 2.67 -10.15
CA PHE A 154 2.31 1.52 -10.78
C PHE A 154 2.85 0.19 -10.25
N LEU A 155 4.16 0.07 -10.04
CA LEU A 155 4.76 -1.13 -9.43
C LEU A 155 4.29 -1.34 -7.99
N VAL A 156 4.17 -0.28 -7.19
CA VAL A 156 3.58 -0.37 -5.84
C VAL A 156 2.16 -0.91 -5.91
N ALA A 157 1.36 -0.46 -6.88
CA ALA A 157 0.01 -0.97 -7.10
C ALA A 157 -0.01 -2.47 -7.46
N ILE A 158 0.87 -2.91 -8.38
CA ILE A 158 1.00 -4.33 -8.76
C ILE A 158 1.43 -5.19 -7.56
N VAL A 159 2.42 -4.74 -6.80
CA VAL A 159 2.89 -5.46 -5.59
C VAL A 159 1.76 -5.57 -4.57
N PHE A 160 0.97 -4.50 -4.37
CA PHE A 160 -0.19 -4.54 -3.49
C PHE A 160 -1.18 -5.64 -3.91
N VAL A 161 -1.57 -5.67 -5.20
CA VAL A 161 -2.52 -6.67 -5.72
C VAL A 161 -1.97 -8.09 -5.56
N LEU A 162 -0.68 -8.31 -5.86
CA LEU A 162 -0.04 -9.63 -5.72
C LEU A 162 -0.02 -10.09 -4.26
N LEU A 163 0.33 -9.19 -3.32
CA LEU A 163 0.36 -9.52 -1.90
C LEU A 163 -1.05 -9.76 -1.36
N GLU A 164 -2.00 -8.94 -1.72
CA GLU A 164 -3.39 -9.07 -1.30
C GLU A 164 -3.98 -10.39 -1.78
N HIS A 165 -3.90 -10.70 -3.08
CA HIS A 165 -4.40 -11.97 -3.63
C HIS A 165 -3.63 -13.19 -3.10
N GLY A 166 -2.30 -13.07 -2.92
CA GLY A 166 -1.48 -14.13 -2.36
C GLY A 166 -1.86 -14.44 -0.92
N VAL A 167 -2.00 -13.42 -0.07
CA VAL A 167 -2.39 -13.59 1.34
C VAL A 167 -3.83 -14.08 1.44
N THR A 168 -4.76 -13.46 0.72
CA THR A 168 -6.19 -13.80 0.76
C THR A 168 -6.40 -15.21 0.20
N GLY A 169 -5.72 -15.60 -0.88
CA GLY A 169 -5.79 -16.94 -1.46
C GLY A 169 -5.26 -18.04 -0.54
N VAL A 170 -4.32 -17.75 0.35
CA VAL A 170 -3.82 -18.71 1.35
C VAL A 170 -4.70 -18.76 2.60
N VAL A 171 -5.17 -17.58 3.09
CA VAL A 171 -5.89 -17.48 4.37
C VAL A 171 -7.40 -17.67 4.19
N TYR A 172 -7.96 -17.18 3.09
CA TYR A 172 -9.39 -17.21 2.75
C TYR A 172 -9.60 -17.73 1.33
N SER A 173 -9.20 -18.96 1.06
CA SER A 173 -9.26 -19.57 -0.27
C SER A 173 -10.67 -19.51 -0.91
N THR A 174 -11.73 -19.57 -0.10
CA THR A 174 -13.13 -19.48 -0.55
C THR A 174 -13.56 -18.08 -0.99
N ALA A 175 -12.78 -17.05 -0.71
CA ALA A 175 -13.07 -15.67 -1.12
C ALA A 175 -12.35 -15.27 -2.44
N VAL A 176 -11.47 -16.15 -2.95
CA VAL A 176 -10.65 -15.87 -4.15
C VAL A 176 -10.96 -16.85 -5.29
N TYR A 177 -11.56 -18.03 -4.96
CA TYR A 177 -11.90 -19.08 -5.93
C TYR A 177 -13.38 -19.45 -5.88
#